data_e574b6aabe52b8b02e739f36eb9cc661
#
_entry.id   e574b6aabe52b8b02e739f36eb9cc661
#
_cell.length_a   1.000
_cell.length_b   1.000
_cell.length_c   1.000
_cell.angle_alpha   90.00
_cell.angle_beta   90.00
_cell.angle_gamma   90.00
#
_symmetry.space_group_name_H-M   'P 1'
#
loop_
_entity.id
_entity.type
_entity.pdbx_description
1 polymer ?
#
loop_
_entity_poly.entity_id
_entity_poly.type
_entity_poly.pdbx_seq_one_letter_code
_entity_poly.pdbx_strand_id
1 'polypeptide(L)'
;MSLRGQMGKAAETSYESTIKTLIHTQRGAFNDLEYHPAFRASAIFYAEVDASRTTHVSFLNYWREKNGVPEVGAMLSLRDIEGQLRARQYFKVEKFSYQIDARDLVEASGAAGDTFSGTIEVEIFSNEDLKFAFPALFIFYETPRGISFVHTNQRIYNDPLDRRRGDPFNRGQTGFDVSCRDGTKPFVFVVNGSEPMPDAIADVKLFNHSGGEMIQRIAFGDLPPFAARRLAIDEIDGAREFLGEDIGFVKLDLPLGNIFNRFACGSESRSGDWIGVTHSYFDCLEHGDYYEANAFGPDVHPCFVPVNLIAGIETEVIFYPILAPADLRMRLACFDTDGGTRATIELPGPFAASGSVQFRVDLRSVLADHEVEATPGLYAILIDAEDGRIPTRISFGLNYRSSGRPGCNISSSVLMASSHGVRSRSWLWGAVPCRPGSQNVIMVSHMPKEKDATESASFSLTMYNENGEICSRNYEAPACTGLNIISEELLSEAGYTPTGAEIIWYVVQSDSSSLISNQVHISAHGYIGGDHSF
;
A
#
# COMPACT_ATOMS: atom_id res chain seq x y z
N MET A 1 -28.50 -4.40 -33.19
CA MET A 1 -28.66 -4.86 -31.77
C MET A 1 -28.14 -3.77 -30.86
N SER A 2 -28.98 -3.17 -30.03
CA SER A 2 -28.55 -2.00 -29.23
C SER A 2 -27.62 -2.44 -28.12
N LEU A 3 -26.55 -1.69 -27.87
CA LEU A 3 -25.61 -1.85 -26.75
C LEU A 3 -26.32 -2.06 -25.40
N ARG A 4 -27.54 -1.54 -25.22
CA ARG A 4 -28.37 -1.74 -24.03
C ARG A 4 -28.78 -3.20 -23.75
N GLY A 5 -28.97 -4.02 -24.79
CA GLY A 5 -29.39 -5.42 -24.64
C GLY A 5 -28.26 -6.34 -24.18
N GLN A 6 -27.01 -5.99 -24.47
CA GLN A 6 -25.83 -6.73 -24.02
C GLN A 6 -25.37 -6.31 -22.60
N MET A 7 -25.57 -5.03 -22.25
CA MET A 7 -25.23 -4.53 -20.91
C MET A 7 -26.10 -5.14 -19.80
N GLY A 8 -27.36 -5.50 -20.07
CA GLY A 8 -28.22 -6.14 -19.07
C GLY A 8 -27.76 -7.54 -18.62
N LYS A 9 -27.08 -8.29 -19.50
CA LYS A 9 -26.49 -9.59 -19.16
C LYS A 9 -25.09 -9.47 -18.52
N ALA A 10 -24.42 -8.36 -18.74
CA ALA A 10 -23.07 -8.13 -18.26
C ALA A 10 -23.01 -7.66 -16.80
N ALA A 11 -24.14 -7.32 -16.18
CA ALA A 11 -24.19 -6.90 -14.78
C ALA A 11 -23.76 -8.00 -13.78
N GLU A 12 -23.78 -9.26 -14.23
CA GLU A 12 -23.34 -10.42 -13.41
C GLU A 12 -21.92 -10.90 -13.74
N THR A 13 -21.28 -10.34 -14.77
CA THR A 13 -19.93 -10.75 -15.19
C THR A 13 -18.87 -9.76 -14.69
N SER A 14 -17.64 -10.24 -14.53
CA SER A 14 -16.54 -9.36 -14.12
C SER A 14 -16.26 -8.30 -15.19
N TYR A 15 -15.81 -7.09 -14.81
CA TYR A 15 -15.44 -6.01 -15.71
C TYR A 15 -14.48 -6.48 -16.81
N GLU A 16 -13.47 -7.25 -16.44
CA GLU A 16 -12.52 -7.84 -17.39
C GLU A 16 -13.19 -8.77 -18.40
N SER A 17 -14.10 -9.62 -17.93
CA SER A 17 -14.87 -10.51 -18.78
C SER A 17 -15.78 -9.72 -19.73
N THR A 18 -16.40 -8.66 -19.23
CA THR A 18 -17.24 -7.77 -20.02
C THR A 18 -16.43 -7.06 -21.10
N ILE A 19 -15.29 -6.48 -20.74
CA ILE A 19 -14.42 -5.78 -21.70
C ILE A 19 -13.84 -6.76 -22.72
N LYS A 20 -13.37 -7.93 -22.31
CA LYS A 20 -12.91 -8.98 -23.24
C LYS A 20 -14.00 -9.39 -24.21
N THR A 21 -15.24 -9.58 -23.73
CA THR A 21 -16.39 -9.92 -24.59
C THR A 21 -16.68 -8.80 -25.57
N LEU A 22 -16.69 -7.53 -25.12
CA LEU A 22 -16.90 -6.39 -26.01
C LEU A 22 -15.84 -6.28 -27.10
N ILE A 23 -14.57 -6.46 -26.75
CA ILE A 23 -13.45 -6.43 -27.71
C ILE A 23 -13.59 -7.57 -28.72
N HIS A 24 -13.83 -8.79 -28.27
CA HIS A 24 -13.97 -9.93 -29.19
C HIS A 24 -15.18 -9.80 -30.09
N THR A 25 -16.32 -9.31 -29.58
CA THR A 25 -17.55 -9.16 -30.35
C THR A 25 -17.48 -8.02 -31.36
N GLN A 26 -16.72 -6.97 -31.06
CA GLN A 26 -16.67 -5.77 -31.90
C GLN A 26 -15.40 -5.65 -32.73
N ARG A 27 -14.43 -6.57 -32.56
CA ARG A 27 -13.16 -6.50 -33.28
C ARG A 27 -13.30 -6.46 -34.79
N GLY A 28 -14.28 -7.18 -35.34
CA GLY A 28 -14.63 -7.12 -36.75
C GLY A 28 -15.29 -5.81 -37.18
N ALA A 29 -16.14 -5.25 -36.32
CA ALA A 29 -16.83 -3.98 -36.60
C ALA A 29 -15.92 -2.76 -36.44
N PHE A 30 -14.91 -2.83 -35.57
CA PHE A 30 -13.94 -1.75 -35.40
C PHE A 30 -12.82 -1.74 -36.45
N ASN A 31 -12.59 -2.85 -37.17
CA ASN A 31 -11.63 -2.87 -38.28
C ASN A 31 -12.04 -1.96 -39.45
N ASP A 32 -13.33 -1.67 -39.59
CA ASP A 32 -13.86 -0.79 -40.62
C ASP A 32 -14.04 0.67 -40.15
N LEU A 33 -13.79 0.92 -38.86
CA LEU A 33 -13.82 2.24 -38.25
C LEU A 33 -12.39 2.58 -37.79
N GLU A 34 -11.95 3.79 -37.99
CA GLU A 34 -10.67 4.30 -37.52
C GLU A 34 -10.57 4.35 -35.98
N TYR A 35 -11.47 3.67 -35.26
CA TYR A 35 -11.54 3.65 -33.79
C TYR A 35 -11.09 2.30 -33.25
N HIS A 36 -10.08 2.34 -32.38
CA HIS A 36 -9.64 1.20 -31.61
C HIS A 36 -10.00 1.38 -30.13
N PRO A 37 -10.61 0.36 -29.47
CA PRO A 37 -10.85 0.45 -28.05
C PRO A 37 -9.52 0.53 -27.30
N ALA A 38 -9.44 1.42 -26.32
CA ALA A 38 -8.29 1.54 -25.43
C ALA A 38 -8.69 1.15 -24.00
N PHE A 39 -7.86 0.34 -23.36
CA PHE A 39 -7.92 0.14 -21.93
C PHE A 39 -7.23 1.30 -21.24
N ARG A 40 -7.78 1.71 -20.11
CA ARG A 40 -7.22 2.76 -19.27
C ARG A 40 -7.08 2.26 -17.83
N ALA A 41 -5.92 2.48 -17.26
CA ALA A 41 -5.69 2.41 -15.82
C ALA A 41 -5.25 3.79 -15.33
N SER A 42 -5.63 4.19 -14.13
CA SER A 42 -5.24 5.49 -13.59
C SER A 42 -4.86 5.43 -12.12
N ALA A 43 -3.98 6.34 -11.73
CA ALA A 43 -3.66 6.65 -10.35
C ALA A 43 -3.54 8.16 -10.19
N ILE A 44 -4.05 8.71 -9.10
CA ILE A 44 -3.93 10.13 -8.79
C ILE A 44 -3.40 10.29 -7.37
N PHE A 45 -2.48 11.23 -7.20
CA PHE A 45 -1.79 11.47 -5.94
C PHE A 45 -1.73 12.94 -5.61
N TYR A 46 -1.71 13.25 -4.33
CA TYR A 46 -1.29 14.55 -3.86
C TYR A 46 0.21 14.71 -4.13
N ALA A 47 0.60 15.87 -4.61
CA ALA A 47 1.99 16.21 -4.89
C ALA A 47 2.36 17.55 -4.28
N GLU A 48 3.56 17.64 -3.72
CA GLU A 48 4.13 18.88 -3.19
C GLU A 48 5.58 19.04 -3.61
N VAL A 49 5.95 20.29 -3.90
CA VAL A 49 7.32 20.71 -4.21
C VAL A 49 7.58 22.02 -3.51
N ASP A 50 8.69 22.12 -2.79
CA ASP A 50 9.24 23.35 -2.24
C ASP A 50 10.78 23.34 -2.28
N ALA A 51 11.44 24.27 -1.63
CA ALA A 51 12.90 24.33 -1.60
C ALA A 51 13.56 23.08 -0.95
N SER A 52 12.82 22.38 -0.08
CA SER A 52 13.31 21.24 0.71
C SER A 52 12.61 19.92 0.40
N ARG A 53 11.49 19.95 -0.31
CA ARG A 53 10.66 18.78 -0.58
C ARG A 53 10.40 18.61 -2.06
N THR A 54 10.32 17.36 -2.49
CA THR A 54 9.81 17.03 -3.82
C THR A 54 9.05 15.72 -3.78
N THR A 55 8.18 15.56 -4.75
CA THR A 55 7.41 14.34 -4.97
C THR A 55 7.89 13.67 -6.25
N HIS A 56 8.14 12.36 -6.19
CA HIS A 56 8.49 11.57 -7.38
C HIS A 56 7.41 10.51 -7.62
N VAL A 57 7.14 10.20 -8.88
CA VAL A 57 6.38 9.02 -9.28
C VAL A 57 7.32 8.06 -9.97
N SER A 58 7.29 6.79 -9.58
CA SER A 58 8.10 5.76 -10.23
C SER A 58 7.30 4.49 -10.47
N PHE A 59 7.61 3.82 -11.57
CA PHE A 59 7.00 2.53 -11.91
C PHE A 59 7.92 1.66 -12.75
N LEU A 60 7.76 0.34 -12.58
CA LEU A 60 8.34 -0.70 -13.43
C LEU A 60 7.40 -0.94 -14.62
N ASN A 61 7.94 -1.20 -15.80
CA ASN A 61 7.16 -1.60 -16.97
C ASN A 61 6.72 -3.07 -16.87
N TYR A 62 5.99 -3.38 -15.77
CA TYR A 62 5.49 -4.74 -15.52
C TYR A 62 4.47 -5.20 -16.58
N TRP A 63 3.86 -4.28 -17.30
CA TRP A 63 2.95 -4.63 -18.39
C TRP A 63 3.68 -5.47 -19.44
N ARG A 64 4.88 -5.07 -19.83
CA ARG A 64 5.73 -5.83 -20.74
C ARG A 64 6.36 -7.03 -20.04
N GLU A 65 7.02 -6.81 -18.91
CA GLU A 65 7.87 -7.82 -18.26
C GLU A 65 7.06 -8.97 -17.63
N LYS A 66 5.92 -8.68 -17.05
CA LYS A 66 5.05 -9.68 -16.40
C LYS A 66 3.88 -10.12 -17.27
N ASN A 67 3.21 -9.16 -17.92
CA ASN A 67 1.93 -9.41 -18.59
C ASN A 67 2.05 -9.60 -20.10
N GLY A 68 3.24 -9.35 -20.69
CA GLY A 68 3.48 -9.48 -22.13
C GLY A 68 2.72 -8.47 -22.99
N VAL A 69 2.32 -7.32 -22.43
CA VAL A 69 1.67 -6.22 -23.16
C VAL A 69 2.75 -5.33 -23.76
N PRO A 70 2.97 -5.38 -25.10
CA PRO A 70 4.13 -4.76 -25.73
C PRO A 70 3.99 -3.25 -25.89
N GLU A 71 2.75 -2.74 -26.07
CA GLU A 71 2.50 -1.34 -26.35
C GLU A 71 1.65 -0.69 -25.26
N VAL A 72 2.29 0.19 -24.53
CA VAL A 72 1.69 0.95 -23.43
C VAL A 72 2.06 2.41 -23.59
N GLY A 73 1.08 3.29 -23.48
CA GLY A 73 1.27 4.74 -23.39
C GLY A 73 0.98 5.23 -21.98
N ALA A 74 1.70 6.25 -21.56
CA ALA A 74 1.47 6.92 -20.30
C ALA A 74 1.17 8.40 -20.52
N MET A 75 0.21 8.94 -19.79
CA MET A 75 -0.10 10.36 -19.73
C MET A 75 0.00 10.84 -18.29
N LEU A 76 0.80 11.86 -18.08
CA LEU A 76 0.96 12.56 -16.81
C LEU A 76 0.19 13.86 -16.87
N SER A 77 -0.61 14.14 -15.85
CA SER A 77 -1.31 15.40 -15.69
C SER A 77 -0.98 16.02 -14.33
N LEU A 78 -0.34 17.17 -14.33
CA LEU A 78 -0.11 18.00 -13.14
C LEU A 78 -1.26 19.00 -13.01
N ARG A 79 -1.89 19.04 -11.84
CA ARG A 79 -2.95 20.02 -11.52
C ARG A 79 -2.64 20.71 -10.21
N ASP A 80 -3.02 21.98 -10.10
CA ASP A 80 -2.88 22.71 -8.84
C ASP A 80 -3.89 22.23 -7.78
N ILE A 81 -3.83 22.86 -6.62
CA ILE A 81 -4.66 22.50 -5.45
C ILE A 81 -6.17 22.64 -5.74
N GLU A 82 -6.56 23.48 -6.70
CA GLU A 82 -7.94 23.66 -7.15
C GLU A 82 -8.30 22.77 -8.35
N GLY A 83 -7.44 21.82 -8.73
CA GLY A 83 -7.68 20.86 -9.79
C GLY A 83 -7.44 21.40 -11.21
N GLN A 84 -6.95 22.64 -11.37
CA GLN A 84 -6.69 23.22 -12.68
C GLN A 84 -5.45 22.60 -13.31
N LEU A 85 -5.59 22.13 -14.56
CA LEU A 85 -4.49 21.53 -15.30
C LEU A 85 -3.36 22.55 -15.54
N ARG A 86 -2.15 22.23 -15.09
CA ARG A 86 -0.95 23.05 -15.23
C ARG A 86 0.01 22.50 -16.28
N ALA A 87 0.17 21.19 -16.34
CA ALA A 87 0.98 20.54 -17.35
C ALA A 87 0.39 19.17 -17.71
N ARG A 88 0.62 18.74 -18.94
CA ARG A 88 0.29 17.38 -19.40
C ARG A 88 1.38 16.89 -20.34
N GLN A 89 1.84 15.68 -20.10
CA GLN A 89 2.86 15.03 -20.89
C GLN A 89 2.42 13.61 -21.26
N TYR A 90 2.61 13.24 -22.51
CA TYR A 90 2.40 11.87 -23.00
C TYR A 90 3.72 11.28 -23.47
N PHE A 91 3.92 9.99 -23.21
CA PHE A 91 5.05 9.22 -23.73
C PHE A 91 4.70 7.73 -23.88
N LYS A 92 5.45 7.04 -24.75
CA LYS A 92 5.42 5.58 -24.81
C LYS A 92 6.24 4.99 -23.67
N VAL A 93 5.74 3.89 -23.08
CA VAL A 93 6.43 3.17 -22.01
C VAL A 93 7.36 2.13 -22.64
N GLU A 94 8.59 2.53 -22.95
CA GLU A 94 9.60 1.72 -23.65
C GLU A 94 10.73 1.26 -22.73
N LYS A 95 11.09 2.04 -21.70
CA LYS A 95 12.13 1.71 -20.71
C LYS A 95 11.64 0.65 -19.73
N PHE A 96 12.56 0.03 -19.01
CA PHE A 96 12.25 -0.94 -17.95
C PHE A 96 11.60 -0.28 -16.73
N SER A 97 12.06 0.91 -16.36
CA SER A 97 11.47 1.68 -15.28
C SER A 97 11.45 3.17 -15.59
N TYR A 98 10.62 3.89 -14.87
CA TYR A 98 10.47 5.34 -14.98
C TYR A 98 10.55 5.97 -13.59
N GLN A 99 11.22 7.10 -13.54
CA GLN A 99 11.21 8.01 -12.41
C GLN A 99 10.89 9.41 -12.93
N ILE A 100 9.88 10.06 -12.34
CA ILE A 100 9.35 11.34 -12.76
C ILE A 100 9.35 12.25 -11.55
N ASP A 101 10.11 13.33 -11.59
CA ASP A 101 10.13 14.35 -10.55
C ASP A 101 8.98 15.35 -10.78
N ALA A 102 8.19 15.60 -9.75
CA ALA A 102 7.17 16.64 -9.80
C ALA A 102 7.75 18.04 -10.07
N ARG A 103 8.97 18.29 -9.62
CA ARG A 103 9.69 19.55 -9.86
C ARG A 103 9.86 19.83 -11.36
N ASP A 104 10.27 18.82 -12.12
CA ASP A 104 10.43 18.95 -13.57
C ASP A 104 9.10 19.29 -14.26
N LEU A 105 7.99 18.70 -13.79
CA LEU A 105 6.65 18.99 -14.31
C LEU A 105 6.20 20.42 -13.93
N VAL A 106 6.50 20.88 -12.72
CA VAL A 106 6.21 22.23 -12.25
C VAL A 106 6.99 23.26 -13.08
N GLU A 107 8.29 23.05 -13.28
CA GLU A 107 9.13 23.90 -14.11
C GLU A 107 8.62 23.96 -15.57
N ALA A 108 8.30 22.79 -16.16
CA ALA A 108 7.74 22.71 -17.51
C ALA A 108 6.38 23.40 -17.65
N SER A 109 5.62 23.53 -16.57
CA SER A 109 4.33 24.24 -16.56
C SER A 109 4.46 25.77 -16.63
N GLY A 110 5.66 26.30 -16.42
CA GLY A 110 5.91 27.73 -16.29
C GLY A 110 5.31 28.33 -15.02
N ALA A 111 4.94 27.52 -14.05
CA ALA A 111 4.46 27.98 -12.75
C ALA A 111 5.60 28.73 -12.05
N ALA A 112 5.48 30.04 -11.93
CA ALA A 112 6.43 30.87 -11.23
C ALA A 112 6.22 30.70 -9.71
N GLY A 113 7.18 30.11 -9.01
CA GLY A 113 7.17 30.01 -7.55
C GLY A 113 8.02 28.86 -7.05
N ASP A 114 8.60 29.03 -5.87
CA ASP A 114 9.42 28.00 -5.22
C ASP A 114 8.58 26.90 -4.55
N THR A 115 7.26 27.04 -4.58
CA THR A 115 6.34 26.10 -3.91
C THR A 115 5.18 25.71 -4.81
N PHE A 116 4.83 24.42 -4.79
CA PHE A 116 3.69 23.87 -5.47
C PHE A 116 2.99 22.85 -4.56
N SER A 117 1.66 22.90 -4.58
CA SER A 117 0.80 21.84 -4.03
C SER A 117 -0.33 21.55 -5.02
N GLY A 118 -0.65 20.28 -5.20
CA GLY A 118 -1.67 19.87 -6.16
C GLY A 118 -1.73 18.37 -6.33
N THR A 119 -1.99 17.91 -7.56
CA THR A 119 -2.07 16.48 -7.87
C THR A 119 -1.25 16.11 -9.09
N ILE A 120 -0.71 14.89 -9.08
CA ILE A 120 -0.20 14.20 -10.26
C ILE A 120 -1.14 13.03 -10.54
N GLU A 121 -1.72 13.01 -11.74
CA GLU A 121 -2.43 11.85 -12.26
C GLU A 121 -1.57 11.15 -13.30
N VAL A 122 -1.46 9.82 -13.16
CA VAL A 122 -0.82 8.93 -14.14
C VAL A 122 -1.90 8.09 -14.76
N GLU A 123 -2.07 8.21 -16.06
CA GLU A 123 -2.99 7.42 -16.86
C GLU A 123 -2.21 6.52 -17.79
N ILE A 124 -2.54 5.26 -17.79
CA ILE A 124 -1.89 4.24 -18.63
C ILE A 124 -2.91 3.76 -19.65
N PHE A 125 -2.49 3.69 -20.91
CA PHE A 125 -3.33 3.28 -22.02
C PHE A 125 -2.68 2.15 -22.82
N SER A 126 -3.51 1.21 -23.26
CA SER A 126 -3.12 0.16 -24.20
C SER A 126 -4.35 -0.26 -25.04
N ASN A 127 -4.12 -0.81 -26.22
CA ASN A 127 -5.13 -1.53 -26.98
C ASN A 127 -5.31 -2.98 -26.50
N GLU A 128 -4.49 -3.40 -25.53
CA GLU A 128 -4.55 -4.71 -24.89
C GLU A 128 -4.99 -4.59 -23.43
N ASP A 129 -5.51 -5.68 -22.86
CA ASP A 129 -5.98 -5.75 -21.48
C ASP A 129 -4.84 -5.50 -20.49
N LEU A 130 -4.89 -4.38 -19.77
CA LEU A 130 -3.92 -3.99 -18.75
C LEU A 130 -4.01 -4.83 -17.46
N LYS A 131 -4.97 -5.74 -17.35
CA LYS A 131 -5.28 -6.62 -16.22
C LYS A 131 -5.88 -5.91 -15.02
N PHE A 132 -5.46 -4.68 -14.72
CA PHE A 132 -5.93 -3.89 -13.59
C PHE A 132 -6.37 -2.49 -14.05
N ALA A 133 -7.37 -1.95 -13.39
CA ALA A 133 -7.86 -0.59 -13.63
C ALA A 133 -6.98 0.49 -12.97
N PHE A 134 -5.99 0.09 -12.19
CA PHE A 134 -4.99 0.94 -11.56
C PHE A 134 -3.57 0.45 -11.90
N PRO A 135 -2.63 1.34 -12.20
CA PRO A 135 -1.25 0.98 -12.43
C PRO A 135 -0.53 0.70 -11.12
N ALA A 136 0.34 -0.31 -11.11
CA ALA A 136 1.23 -0.58 -9.99
C ALA A 136 2.42 0.38 -10.03
N LEU A 137 2.35 1.45 -9.27
CA LEU A 137 3.37 2.48 -9.16
C LEU A 137 3.50 2.98 -7.73
N PHE A 138 4.63 3.58 -7.41
CA PHE A 138 4.88 4.26 -6.13
C PHE A 138 4.95 5.77 -6.32
N ILE A 139 4.45 6.48 -5.31
CA ILE A 139 4.74 7.87 -5.10
C ILE A 139 5.68 8.02 -3.92
N PHE A 140 6.72 8.83 -4.10
CA PHE A 140 7.76 9.10 -3.13
C PHE A 140 7.68 10.55 -2.69
N TYR A 141 7.77 10.77 -1.39
CA TYR A 141 7.90 12.08 -0.78
C TYR A 141 9.31 12.20 -0.21
N GLU A 142 10.13 13.01 -0.84
CA GLU A 142 11.51 13.24 -0.44
C GLU A 142 11.65 14.54 0.34
N THR A 143 12.35 14.46 1.45
CA THR A 143 12.61 15.53 2.40
C THR A 143 14.08 15.56 2.79
N PRO A 144 14.60 16.61 3.46
CA PRO A 144 16.00 16.66 3.86
C PRO A 144 16.47 15.51 4.77
N ARG A 145 15.55 14.86 5.48
CA ARG A 145 15.87 13.78 6.44
C ARG A 145 15.65 12.38 5.89
N GLY A 146 14.89 12.24 4.83
CA GLY A 146 14.62 10.92 4.26
C GLY A 146 13.55 10.92 3.20
N ILE A 147 13.28 9.74 2.69
CA ILE A 147 12.28 9.48 1.68
C ILE A 147 11.25 8.48 2.21
N SER A 148 9.99 8.79 2.04
CA SER A 148 8.89 7.87 2.32
C SER A 148 8.07 7.66 1.05
N PHE A 149 7.45 6.51 0.92
CA PHE A 149 6.73 6.17 -0.30
C PHE A 149 5.54 5.27 -0.02
N VAL A 150 4.57 5.34 -0.92
CA VAL A 150 3.38 4.53 -0.89
C VAL A 150 2.96 4.15 -2.31
N HIS A 151 2.45 2.93 -2.47
CA HIS A 151 1.96 2.47 -3.76
C HIS A 151 0.61 3.11 -4.14
N THR A 152 0.12 2.82 -5.34
CA THR A 152 -1.14 3.32 -5.89
C THR A 152 -2.29 3.23 -4.89
N ASN A 153 -2.90 4.36 -4.56
CA ASN A 153 -4.01 4.46 -3.61
C ASN A 153 -5.32 4.94 -4.25
N GLN A 154 -5.38 6.11 -4.88
CA GLN A 154 -6.61 6.63 -5.49
C GLN A 154 -6.59 6.48 -7.01
N ARG A 155 -7.74 6.24 -7.61
CA ARG A 155 -7.91 6.22 -9.07
C ARG A 155 -9.22 6.86 -9.49
N ILE A 156 -9.21 7.56 -10.60
CA ILE A 156 -10.43 8.06 -11.23
C ILE A 156 -11.15 6.90 -11.93
N TYR A 157 -12.44 6.73 -11.71
CA TYR A 157 -13.21 5.71 -12.38
C TYR A 157 -13.29 5.97 -13.89
N ASN A 158 -13.25 4.88 -14.66
CA ASN A 158 -13.29 4.96 -16.12
C ASN A 158 -14.70 5.27 -16.64
N ASP A 159 -15.71 4.69 -16.00
CA ASP A 159 -17.11 4.79 -16.43
C ASP A 159 -18.07 4.42 -15.26
N PRO A 160 -19.38 4.59 -15.44
CA PRO A 160 -20.36 4.22 -14.43
C PRO A 160 -20.40 2.74 -14.06
N LEU A 161 -19.94 1.83 -14.94
CA LEU A 161 -19.87 0.39 -14.63
C LEU A 161 -18.70 0.08 -13.71
N ASP A 162 -17.57 0.73 -13.92
CA ASP A 162 -16.42 0.67 -13.04
C ASP A 162 -16.79 1.12 -11.62
N ARG A 163 -17.54 2.21 -11.50
CA ARG A 163 -18.07 2.71 -10.22
C ARG A 163 -19.02 1.71 -9.56
N ARG A 164 -19.96 1.11 -10.32
CA ARG A 164 -20.92 0.14 -9.79
C ARG A 164 -20.26 -1.16 -9.36
N ARG A 165 -19.24 -1.56 -10.07
CA ARG A 165 -18.47 -2.76 -9.74
C ARG A 165 -17.72 -2.63 -8.42
N GLY A 166 -17.32 -1.41 -8.06
CA GLY A 166 -16.85 -1.10 -6.73
C GLY A 166 -17.95 -1.22 -5.66
N ASP A 167 -19.21 -1.48 -5.99
CA ASP A 167 -20.33 -1.24 -5.10
C ASP A 167 -20.44 -2.16 -3.86
N PRO A 168 -20.04 -3.41 -3.79
CA PRO A 168 -19.80 -4.09 -2.51
C PRO A 168 -18.50 -3.62 -1.84
N PHE A 169 -17.59 -3.03 -2.61
CA PHE A 169 -16.29 -2.51 -2.22
C PHE A 169 -16.18 -0.99 -2.35
N ASN A 170 -17.26 -0.30 -2.68
CA ASN A 170 -17.38 1.16 -2.76
C ASN A 170 -17.50 1.82 -1.38
N ARG A 171 -17.47 1.02 -0.35
CA ARG A 171 -17.11 1.52 0.97
C ARG A 171 -15.66 1.93 0.87
N GLY A 172 -15.41 3.23 0.93
CA GLY A 172 -14.08 3.76 0.82
C GLY A 172 -13.14 3.06 1.79
N GLN A 173 -11.93 2.84 1.37
CA GLN A 173 -10.86 2.40 2.26
C GLN A 173 -10.36 3.64 2.99
N THR A 174 -11.07 4.09 4.02
CA THR A 174 -10.92 5.43 4.59
C THR A 174 -10.38 5.45 6.02
N GLY A 175 -10.11 4.27 6.60
CA GLY A 175 -9.54 4.13 7.93
C GLY A 175 -8.02 4.07 7.92
N PHE A 176 -7.37 4.70 8.91
CA PHE A 176 -5.92 4.70 9.10
C PHE A 176 -5.55 5.00 10.54
N ASP A 177 -4.36 4.54 10.96
CA ASP A 177 -3.82 4.89 12.26
C ASP A 177 -3.23 6.30 12.29
N VAL A 178 -3.24 6.91 13.45
CA VAL A 178 -2.68 8.24 13.70
C VAL A 178 -1.91 8.23 15.02
N SER A 179 -0.85 9.02 15.08
CA SER A 179 -0.08 9.21 16.31
C SER A 179 0.44 10.64 16.40
N CYS A 180 0.30 11.21 17.61
CA CYS A 180 0.93 12.47 17.97
C CYS A 180 2.23 12.25 18.79
N ARG A 181 2.68 10.99 18.90
CA ARG A 181 3.89 10.60 19.63
C ARG A 181 5.11 11.35 19.08
N ASP A 182 6.03 11.70 19.96
CA ASP A 182 7.27 12.40 19.61
C ASP A 182 7.03 13.75 18.92
N GLY A 183 5.85 14.32 19.10
CA GLY A 183 5.44 15.59 18.50
C GLY A 183 5.18 15.52 17.01
N THR A 184 4.92 14.34 16.47
CA THR A 184 4.48 14.19 15.07
C THR A 184 3.13 14.84 14.83
N LYS A 185 2.89 15.20 13.58
CA LYS A 185 1.65 15.80 13.10
C LYS A 185 1.00 14.85 12.10
N PRO A 186 -0.04 14.11 12.49
CA PRO A 186 -0.76 13.23 11.58
C PRO A 186 -1.58 14.02 10.56
N PHE A 187 -1.62 13.52 9.33
CA PHE A 187 -2.34 14.15 8.23
C PHE A 187 -2.98 13.12 7.30
N VAL A 188 -3.91 13.62 6.48
CA VAL A 188 -4.46 12.90 5.33
C VAL A 188 -4.53 13.83 4.12
N PHE A 189 -4.21 13.29 2.95
CA PHE A 189 -4.41 13.96 1.68
C PHE A 189 -5.77 13.54 1.09
N VAL A 190 -6.61 14.52 0.87
CA VAL A 190 -7.92 14.37 0.23
C VAL A 190 -7.80 14.84 -1.21
N VAL A 191 -8.09 13.96 -2.17
CA VAL A 191 -8.12 14.29 -3.59
C VAL A 191 -9.52 13.99 -4.11
N ASN A 192 -10.19 15.00 -4.67
CA ASN A 192 -11.51 14.83 -5.29
C ASN A 192 -11.39 14.16 -6.66
N GLY A 193 -12.43 13.48 -7.07
CA GLY A 193 -12.52 12.86 -8.39
C GLY A 193 -12.86 13.85 -9.50
N SER A 194 -13.34 13.30 -10.62
CA SER A 194 -13.67 14.09 -11.82
C SER A 194 -14.99 14.85 -11.74
N GLU A 195 -15.78 14.65 -10.70
CA GLU A 195 -17.04 15.38 -10.47
C GLU A 195 -16.86 16.43 -9.39
N PRO A 196 -17.47 17.63 -9.53
CA PRO A 196 -17.42 18.65 -8.47
C PRO A 196 -18.22 18.22 -7.26
N MET A 197 -17.78 18.63 -6.09
CA MET A 197 -18.45 18.38 -4.83
C MET A 197 -18.69 19.72 -4.11
N PRO A 198 -19.87 20.33 -4.26
CA PRO A 198 -20.20 21.57 -3.55
C PRO A 198 -20.43 21.31 -2.07
N ASP A 199 -20.09 22.27 -1.23
CA ASP A 199 -20.28 22.23 0.23
C ASP A 199 -19.79 20.92 0.87
N ALA A 200 -18.61 20.46 0.47
CA ALA A 200 -18.05 19.20 0.93
C ALA A 200 -17.83 19.19 2.43
N ILE A 201 -18.43 18.22 3.11
CA ILE A 201 -18.32 18.02 4.55
C ILE A 201 -17.91 16.58 4.80
N ALA A 202 -16.86 16.38 5.59
CA ALA A 202 -16.44 15.08 6.07
C ALA A 202 -16.90 14.83 7.49
N ASP A 203 -17.34 13.61 7.78
CA ASP A 203 -17.45 13.09 9.13
C ASP A 203 -16.12 12.41 9.48
N VAL A 204 -15.41 12.94 10.46
CA VAL A 204 -14.15 12.42 10.98
C VAL A 204 -14.40 11.75 12.30
N LYS A 205 -14.23 10.43 12.37
CA LYS A 205 -14.33 9.65 13.58
C LYS A 205 -12.93 9.30 14.06
N LEU A 206 -12.62 9.69 15.28
CA LEU A 206 -11.36 9.41 15.96
C LEU A 206 -11.59 8.39 17.06
N PHE A 207 -10.71 7.43 17.16
CA PHE A 207 -10.69 6.42 18.22
C PHE A 207 -9.35 6.48 18.92
N ASN A 208 -9.35 6.62 20.25
CA ASN A 208 -8.12 6.57 21.02
C ASN A 208 -7.79 5.13 21.46
N HIS A 209 -6.60 4.93 22.00
CA HIS A 209 -6.12 3.62 22.46
C HIS A 209 -6.99 2.98 23.56
N SER A 210 -7.79 3.78 24.28
CA SER A 210 -8.70 3.31 25.34
C SER A 210 -10.08 2.94 24.79
N GLY A 211 -10.31 3.02 23.47
CA GLY A 211 -11.60 2.74 22.84
C GLY A 211 -12.59 3.89 22.92
N GLY A 212 -12.17 5.07 23.39
CA GLY A 212 -12.98 6.28 23.32
C GLY A 212 -13.20 6.71 21.88
N GLU A 213 -14.36 7.31 21.59
CA GLU A 213 -14.72 7.83 20.26
C GLU A 213 -14.97 9.33 20.32
N MET A 214 -14.48 10.07 19.32
CA MET A 214 -14.77 11.47 19.10
C MET A 214 -15.19 11.66 17.63
N ILE A 215 -16.30 12.34 17.39
CA ILE A 215 -16.81 12.62 16.05
C ILE A 215 -16.79 14.12 15.81
N GLN A 216 -16.18 14.51 14.69
CA GLN A 216 -16.10 15.90 14.24
C GLN A 216 -16.57 16.03 12.79
N ARG A 217 -17.23 17.13 12.47
CA ARG A 217 -17.61 17.48 11.09
C ARG A 217 -16.71 18.57 10.57
N ILE A 218 -15.98 18.26 9.49
CA ILE A 218 -15.02 19.18 8.89
C ILE A 218 -15.54 19.64 7.54
N ALA A 219 -15.70 20.94 7.40
CA ALA A 219 -16.08 21.56 6.15
C ALA A 219 -14.84 21.82 5.28
N PHE A 220 -14.83 21.23 4.09
CA PHE A 220 -13.82 21.50 3.06
C PHE A 220 -14.24 22.62 2.11
N GLY A 221 -15.51 23.06 2.17
CA GLY A 221 -16.09 23.97 1.19
C GLY A 221 -16.28 23.28 -0.18
N ASP A 222 -16.27 24.08 -1.24
CA ASP A 222 -16.37 23.52 -2.59
C ASP A 222 -15.07 22.80 -2.95
N LEU A 223 -15.21 21.55 -3.43
CA LEU A 223 -14.12 20.78 -4.02
C LEU A 223 -14.37 20.65 -5.52
N PRO A 224 -13.73 21.48 -6.35
CA PRO A 224 -13.76 21.32 -7.80
C PRO A 224 -13.28 19.94 -8.26
N PRO A 225 -13.52 19.53 -9.52
CA PRO A 225 -12.93 18.31 -10.06
C PRO A 225 -11.41 18.31 -9.89
N PHE A 226 -10.88 17.19 -9.38
CA PHE A 226 -9.46 16.95 -9.12
C PHE A 226 -8.80 17.88 -8.10
N ALA A 227 -9.57 18.69 -7.37
CA ALA A 227 -9.04 19.49 -6.28
C ALA A 227 -8.46 18.62 -5.18
N ALA A 228 -7.45 19.15 -4.48
CA ALA A 228 -6.85 18.44 -3.37
C ALA A 228 -6.81 19.29 -2.12
N ARG A 229 -6.81 18.65 -0.96
CA ARG A 229 -6.66 19.30 0.35
C ARG A 229 -5.77 18.44 1.23
N ARG A 230 -5.07 19.06 2.15
CA ARG A 230 -4.38 18.40 3.25
C ARG A 230 -5.13 18.72 4.54
N LEU A 231 -5.54 17.69 5.26
CA LEU A 231 -6.15 17.81 6.59
C LEU A 231 -5.13 17.38 7.64
N ALA A 232 -4.73 18.29 8.51
CA ALA A 232 -3.96 18.01 9.71
C ALA A 232 -4.90 17.51 10.80
N ILE A 233 -4.72 16.26 11.24
CA ILE A 233 -5.63 15.62 12.20
C ILE A 233 -5.46 16.21 13.61
N ASP A 234 -4.24 16.56 13.98
CA ASP A 234 -3.93 17.15 15.29
C ASP A 234 -4.40 18.62 15.44
N GLU A 235 -4.80 19.26 14.34
CA GLU A 235 -5.39 20.62 14.33
C GLU A 235 -6.91 20.59 14.43
N ILE A 236 -7.54 19.42 14.36
CA ILE A 236 -8.97 19.28 14.64
C ILE A 236 -9.22 19.56 16.12
N ASP A 237 -10.24 20.37 16.43
CA ASP A 237 -10.54 20.82 17.78
C ASP A 237 -10.68 19.65 18.77
N GLY A 238 -9.86 19.66 19.82
CA GLY A 238 -9.77 18.61 20.83
C GLY A 238 -9.11 17.30 20.40
N ALA A 239 -8.72 17.14 19.13
CA ALA A 239 -8.19 15.86 18.63
C ALA A 239 -6.85 15.48 19.28
N ARG A 240 -5.96 16.45 19.46
CA ARG A 240 -4.65 16.20 20.06
C ARG A 240 -4.75 15.74 21.51
N GLU A 241 -5.61 16.40 22.33
CA GLU A 241 -5.86 16.01 23.71
C GLU A 241 -6.54 14.64 23.77
N PHE A 242 -7.47 14.36 22.85
CA PHE A 242 -8.19 13.10 22.79
C PHE A 242 -7.29 11.93 22.41
N LEU A 243 -6.38 12.08 21.44
CA LEU A 243 -5.43 11.06 21.02
C LEU A 243 -4.29 10.86 22.03
N GLY A 244 -3.83 11.95 22.67
CA GLY A 244 -2.66 11.93 23.57
C GLY A 244 -1.38 11.59 22.85
N GLU A 245 -0.47 10.89 23.55
CA GLU A 245 0.84 10.44 23.03
C GLU A 245 0.81 8.98 22.53
N ASP A 246 -0.38 8.38 22.45
CA ASP A 246 -0.52 7.00 21.99
C ASP A 246 -0.99 6.94 20.52
N ILE A 247 -1.14 5.73 20.01
CA ILE A 247 -1.64 5.50 18.67
C ILE A 247 -3.17 5.44 18.74
N GLY A 248 -3.82 6.20 17.88
CA GLY A 248 -5.26 6.17 17.66
C GLY A 248 -5.59 5.70 16.25
N PHE A 249 -6.85 5.71 15.91
CA PHE A 249 -7.37 5.36 14.60
C PHE A 249 -8.35 6.44 14.12
N VAL A 250 -8.31 6.73 12.82
CA VAL A 250 -9.22 7.68 12.16
C VAL A 250 -10.01 6.98 11.09
N LYS A 251 -11.30 7.26 11.03
CA LYS A 251 -12.15 7.00 9.87
C LYS A 251 -12.59 8.34 9.29
N LEU A 252 -12.34 8.54 8.00
CA LEU A 252 -12.72 9.74 7.27
C LEU A 252 -13.84 9.41 6.27
N ASP A 253 -15.07 9.76 6.59
CA ASP A 253 -16.21 9.59 5.70
C ASP A 253 -16.43 10.85 4.87
N LEU A 254 -16.01 10.80 3.61
CA LEU A 254 -16.17 11.87 2.64
C LEU A 254 -16.53 11.26 1.27
N PRO A 255 -17.77 11.45 0.79
CA PRO A 255 -18.25 10.85 -0.45
C PRO A 255 -17.73 11.59 -1.69
N LEU A 256 -16.44 11.44 -2.00
CA LEU A 256 -15.80 12.08 -3.16
C LEU A 256 -16.41 11.65 -4.50
N GLY A 257 -16.38 12.55 -5.49
CA GLY A 257 -17.04 12.40 -6.77
C GLY A 257 -16.24 11.59 -7.80
N ASN A 258 -16.73 10.41 -8.21
CA ASN A 258 -16.19 9.59 -9.30
C ASN A 258 -14.72 9.17 -9.14
N ILE A 259 -14.35 8.77 -7.93
CA ILE A 259 -13.00 8.32 -7.56
C ILE A 259 -13.09 7.11 -6.63
N PHE A 260 -12.14 6.19 -6.72
CA PHE A 260 -11.93 5.18 -5.70
C PHE A 260 -11.31 5.82 -4.46
N ASN A 261 -12.02 5.74 -3.35
CA ASN A 261 -11.68 6.46 -2.15
C ASN A 261 -10.72 5.66 -1.26
N ARG A 262 -9.43 5.94 -1.37
CA ARG A 262 -8.34 5.36 -0.59
C ARG A 262 -7.27 6.42 -0.40
N PHE A 263 -7.26 7.05 0.74
CA PHE A 263 -6.41 8.21 0.99
C PHE A 263 -4.92 7.86 1.14
N ALA A 264 -4.05 8.74 0.70
CA ALA A 264 -2.70 8.81 1.23
C ALA A 264 -2.74 9.56 2.57
N CYS A 265 -2.12 8.99 3.59
CA CYS A 265 -2.12 9.50 4.95
C CYS A 265 -0.77 9.22 5.61
N GLY A 266 -0.54 9.79 6.78
CA GLY A 266 0.71 9.59 7.48
C GLY A 266 0.97 10.61 8.55
N SER A 267 2.23 10.85 8.83
CA SER A 267 2.65 11.84 9.81
C SER A 267 3.90 12.60 9.37
N GLU A 268 4.01 13.82 9.84
CA GLU A 268 5.14 14.71 9.59
C GLU A 268 5.88 14.99 10.90
N SER A 269 7.21 15.13 10.86
CA SER A 269 7.97 15.63 12.00
C SER A 269 7.56 17.06 12.35
N ARG A 270 7.70 17.44 13.62
CA ARG A 270 7.36 18.80 14.07
C ARG A 270 8.09 19.89 13.26
N SER A 271 9.32 19.64 12.88
CA SER A 271 10.16 20.54 12.07
C SER A 271 9.79 20.55 10.59
N GLY A 272 8.98 19.62 10.12
CA GLY A 272 8.63 19.48 8.72
C GLY A 272 9.77 18.94 7.83
N ASP A 273 10.86 18.48 8.42
CA ASP A 273 12.04 17.98 7.73
C ASP A 273 11.96 16.48 7.39
N TRP A 274 10.89 15.80 7.81
CA TRP A 274 10.55 14.45 7.43
C TRP A 274 9.03 14.27 7.33
N ILE A 275 8.62 13.44 6.39
CA ILE A 275 7.25 12.99 6.18
C ILE A 275 7.22 11.46 6.03
N GLY A 276 6.37 10.80 6.79
CA GLY A 276 6.06 9.39 6.62
C GLY A 276 4.70 9.24 5.97
N VAL A 277 4.62 8.43 4.92
CA VAL A 277 3.38 8.24 4.15
C VAL A 277 3.03 6.77 4.07
N THR A 278 1.76 6.50 4.19
CA THR A 278 1.11 5.23 3.91
C THR A 278 -0.23 5.48 3.22
N HIS A 279 -1.02 4.47 3.01
CA HIS A 279 -2.40 4.64 2.54
C HIS A 279 -3.41 4.25 3.61
N SER A 280 -4.57 4.88 3.57
CA SER A 280 -5.72 4.40 4.32
C SER A 280 -6.11 3.00 3.87
N TYR A 281 -6.66 2.22 4.77
CA TYR A 281 -7.07 0.87 4.49
C TYR A 281 -8.55 0.66 4.77
N PHE A 282 -8.99 -0.56 4.62
CA PHE A 282 -10.37 -0.96 4.74
C PHE A 282 -10.96 -0.60 6.12
N ASP A 283 -12.21 -0.14 6.13
CA ASP A 283 -12.96 0.10 7.36
C ASP A 283 -13.44 -1.23 7.97
N CYS A 284 -12.76 -1.66 9.02
CA CYS A 284 -13.09 -2.89 9.73
C CYS A 284 -14.36 -2.80 10.58
N LEU A 285 -14.81 -1.59 10.89
CA LEU A 285 -15.94 -1.38 11.82
C LEU A 285 -17.31 -1.71 11.21
N GLU A 286 -17.41 -1.79 9.89
CA GLU A 286 -18.68 -2.06 9.20
C GLU A 286 -18.74 -3.45 8.58
N HIS A 287 -17.74 -4.29 8.84
CA HIS A 287 -17.61 -5.57 8.16
C HIS A 287 -18.17 -6.70 9.01
N GLY A 288 -19.30 -7.28 8.58
CA GLY A 288 -19.94 -8.41 9.24
C GLY A 288 -19.66 -9.78 8.62
N ASP A 289 -18.86 -9.85 7.53
CA ASP A 289 -18.57 -11.11 6.85
C ASP A 289 -17.43 -11.85 7.54
N TYR A 290 -17.49 -13.18 7.52
CA TYR A 290 -16.49 -14.05 8.13
C TYR A 290 -16.27 -15.33 7.33
N TYR A 291 -15.13 -15.99 7.59
CA TYR A 291 -14.85 -17.35 7.13
C TYR A 291 -15.02 -18.33 8.28
N GLU A 292 -15.50 -19.53 7.96
CA GLU A 292 -15.42 -20.68 8.86
C GLU A 292 -13.99 -21.22 8.86
N ALA A 293 -13.27 -21.09 9.98
CA ALA A 293 -11.89 -21.57 10.10
C ALA A 293 -11.76 -23.07 9.80
N ASN A 294 -12.75 -23.87 10.20
CA ASN A 294 -12.79 -25.30 9.97
C ASN A 294 -12.85 -25.69 8.48
N ALA A 295 -13.27 -24.77 7.59
CA ALA A 295 -13.29 -25.02 6.16
C ALA A 295 -11.88 -25.20 5.57
N PHE A 296 -10.84 -24.74 6.27
CA PHE A 296 -9.44 -24.87 5.84
C PHE A 296 -8.77 -26.18 6.33
N GLY A 297 -9.40 -26.90 7.25
CA GLY A 297 -8.85 -28.10 7.88
C GLY A 297 -7.97 -27.80 9.11
N PRO A 298 -7.69 -28.83 9.94
CA PRO A 298 -6.95 -28.67 11.19
C PRO A 298 -5.46 -28.35 11.00
N ASP A 299 -4.90 -28.73 9.85
CA ASP A 299 -3.46 -28.64 9.56
C ASP A 299 -3.08 -27.34 8.84
N VAL A 300 -3.99 -26.37 8.81
CA VAL A 300 -3.80 -25.09 8.14
C VAL A 300 -3.93 -23.95 9.14
N HIS A 301 -3.07 -22.94 9.01
CA HIS A 301 -3.25 -21.66 9.69
C HIS A 301 -4.35 -20.87 8.97
N PRO A 302 -5.50 -20.62 9.59
CA PRO A 302 -6.62 -19.97 8.91
C PRO A 302 -6.29 -18.51 8.51
N CYS A 303 -5.56 -17.79 9.36
CA CYS A 303 -4.98 -16.49 9.01
C CYS A 303 -3.77 -16.13 9.88
N PHE A 304 -2.89 -15.30 9.36
CA PHE A 304 -1.67 -14.86 10.04
C PHE A 304 -1.13 -13.53 9.49
N VAL A 305 -0.30 -12.89 10.30
CA VAL A 305 0.46 -11.69 9.95
C VAL A 305 1.95 -12.04 9.98
N PRO A 306 2.64 -12.11 8.85
CA PRO A 306 4.09 -12.27 8.83
C PRO A 306 4.78 -10.95 9.16
N VAL A 307 5.80 -11.00 9.98
CA VAL A 307 6.56 -9.82 10.43
C VAL A 307 8.04 -10.13 10.39
N ASN A 308 8.81 -9.39 9.59
CA ASN A 308 10.26 -9.50 9.61
C ASN A 308 10.85 -8.53 10.62
N LEU A 309 11.64 -9.05 11.57
CA LEU A 309 12.50 -8.24 12.42
C LEU A 309 13.78 -7.86 11.68
N ILE A 310 14.09 -6.57 11.69
CA ILE A 310 15.34 -6.01 11.14
C ILE A 310 16.26 -5.62 12.30
N ALA A 311 17.55 -5.92 12.17
CA ALA A 311 18.52 -5.58 13.19
C ALA A 311 18.53 -4.07 13.49
N GLY A 312 18.43 -3.70 14.77
CA GLY A 312 18.46 -2.31 15.21
C GLY A 312 17.18 -1.50 14.97
N ILE A 313 16.16 -2.08 14.35
CA ILE A 313 14.87 -1.43 14.07
C ILE A 313 13.81 -1.95 15.03
N GLU A 314 13.08 -1.03 15.66
CA GLU A 314 11.90 -1.34 16.46
C GLU A 314 10.74 -1.68 15.54
N THR A 315 10.01 -2.74 15.86
CA THR A 315 8.92 -3.25 15.01
C THR A 315 7.67 -3.44 15.85
N GLU A 316 6.60 -2.77 15.44
CA GLU A 316 5.27 -2.88 16.05
C GLU A 316 4.27 -3.37 15.00
N VAL A 317 3.31 -4.19 15.41
CA VAL A 317 2.11 -4.51 14.62
C VAL A 317 0.94 -3.80 15.25
N ILE A 318 0.26 -2.98 14.46
CA ILE A 318 -0.88 -2.19 14.90
C ILE A 318 -2.11 -2.76 14.20
N PHE A 319 -2.96 -3.48 14.94
CA PHE A 319 -4.23 -3.92 14.41
C PHE A 319 -5.23 -2.76 14.47
N TYR A 320 -5.85 -2.48 13.35
CA TYR A 320 -6.95 -1.52 13.28
C TYR A 320 -8.18 -2.11 13.98
N PRO A 321 -9.17 -1.29 14.33
CA PRO A 321 -10.36 -1.79 15.02
C PRO A 321 -10.94 -3.02 14.31
N ILE A 322 -11.04 -4.13 15.04
CA ILE A 322 -11.50 -5.41 14.51
C ILE A 322 -12.97 -5.58 14.87
N LEU A 323 -13.80 -5.84 13.87
CA LEU A 323 -15.16 -6.34 14.07
C LEU A 323 -15.17 -7.84 13.77
N ALA A 324 -15.31 -8.64 14.80
CA ALA A 324 -15.36 -10.10 14.70
C ALA A 324 -16.67 -10.65 15.26
N PRO A 325 -17.19 -11.79 14.75
CA PRO A 325 -18.39 -12.42 15.29
C PRO A 325 -18.18 -13.06 16.66
N ALA A 326 -16.92 -13.35 17.03
CA ALA A 326 -16.52 -13.88 18.32
C ALA A 326 -15.13 -13.36 18.70
N ASP A 327 -14.71 -13.63 19.94
CA ASP A 327 -13.39 -13.26 20.40
C ASP A 327 -12.30 -14.01 19.61
N LEU A 328 -11.24 -13.30 19.27
CA LEU A 328 -10.07 -13.82 18.59
C LEU A 328 -8.98 -14.15 19.61
N ARG A 329 -8.23 -15.20 19.33
CA ARG A 329 -6.99 -15.54 20.02
C ARG A 329 -5.82 -15.27 19.09
N MET A 330 -4.82 -14.59 19.59
CA MET A 330 -3.61 -14.27 18.84
C MET A 330 -2.38 -14.83 19.54
N ARG A 331 -1.49 -15.42 18.77
CA ARG A 331 -0.23 -15.99 19.26
C ARG A 331 0.92 -15.49 18.40
N LEU A 332 2.00 -15.08 19.03
CA LEU A 332 3.24 -14.76 18.34
C LEU A 332 4.08 -16.04 18.21
N ALA A 333 4.21 -16.54 16.98
CA ALA A 333 5.15 -17.60 16.65
C ALA A 333 6.52 -16.99 16.31
N CYS A 334 7.56 -17.51 16.95
CA CYS A 334 8.96 -17.12 16.75
C CYS A 334 9.67 -18.26 16.04
N PHE A 335 10.29 -18.00 14.91
CA PHE A 335 10.99 -19.00 14.12
C PHE A 335 12.50 -18.83 14.22
N ASP A 336 13.24 -19.90 14.03
CA ASP A 336 14.69 -19.85 13.85
C ASP A 336 15.08 -19.67 12.37
N THR A 337 16.36 -19.66 12.10
CA THR A 337 16.88 -19.49 10.72
C THR A 337 16.58 -20.64 9.79
N ASP A 338 16.23 -21.81 10.33
CA ASP A 338 15.89 -23.03 9.59
C ASP A 338 14.37 -23.23 9.49
N GLY A 339 13.59 -22.30 10.06
CA GLY A 339 12.13 -22.30 10.05
C GLY A 339 11.50 -23.12 11.18
N GLY A 340 12.30 -23.70 12.08
CA GLY A 340 11.79 -24.37 13.28
C GLY A 340 11.11 -23.39 14.23
N THR A 341 10.02 -23.81 14.87
CA THR A 341 9.35 -23.00 15.88
C THR A 341 10.17 -22.97 17.16
N ARG A 342 10.76 -21.82 17.47
CA ARG A 342 11.55 -21.58 18.67
C ARG A 342 10.71 -21.30 19.91
N ALA A 343 9.63 -20.56 19.72
CA ALA A 343 8.67 -20.21 20.78
C ALA A 343 7.30 -19.87 20.19
N THR A 344 6.27 -20.06 20.99
CA THR A 344 4.92 -19.54 20.72
C THR A 344 4.44 -18.82 21.97
N ILE A 345 4.10 -17.55 21.85
CA ILE A 345 3.72 -16.68 22.94
C ILE A 345 2.24 -16.32 22.77
N GLU A 346 1.41 -16.61 23.77
CA GLU A 346 0.02 -16.13 23.79
C GLU A 346 0.01 -14.60 24.00
N LEU A 347 -0.66 -13.89 23.09
CA LEU A 347 -0.82 -12.45 23.23
C LEU A 347 -2.01 -12.13 24.16
N PRO A 348 -1.86 -11.13 25.05
CA PRO A 348 -2.92 -10.82 26.00
C PRO A 348 -4.18 -10.33 25.28
N GLY A 349 -5.29 -11.08 25.47
CA GLY A 349 -6.62 -10.76 24.99
C GLY A 349 -7.62 -10.58 26.13
N PRO A 350 -8.91 -10.52 25.87
CA PRO A 350 -9.59 -10.89 24.62
C PRO A 350 -9.57 -9.77 23.58
N PHE A 351 -9.51 -10.18 22.31
CA PHE A 351 -9.74 -9.28 21.19
C PHE A 351 -11.23 -9.32 20.90
N ALA A 352 -11.95 -8.35 21.46
CA ALA A 352 -13.40 -8.39 21.57
C ALA A 352 -14.12 -8.38 20.22
N ALA A 353 -15.11 -9.25 20.11
CA ALA A 353 -16.03 -9.35 18.97
C ALA A 353 -16.79 -8.06 18.61
N SER A 354 -16.87 -7.11 19.49
CA SER A 354 -17.56 -5.82 19.30
C SER A 354 -16.63 -4.62 19.33
N GLY A 355 -15.30 -4.86 19.17
CA GLY A 355 -14.32 -3.86 19.55
C GLY A 355 -14.11 -2.78 18.51
N SER A 356 -14.26 -1.55 18.94
CA SER A 356 -13.62 -0.37 18.35
C SER A 356 -12.21 -0.17 18.89
N VAL A 357 -11.62 -1.19 19.52
CA VAL A 357 -10.32 -1.08 20.18
C VAL A 357 -9.22 -1.42 19.19
N GLN A 358 -8.32 -0.49 19.03
CA GLN A 358 -7.05 -0.70 18.35
C GLN A 358 -6.14 -1.52 19.26
N PHE A 359 -5.44 -2.47 18.66
CA PHE A 359 -4.51 -3.34 19.39
C PHE A 359 -3.10 -3.21 18.83
N ARG A 360 -2.12 -3.12 19.72
CA ARG A 360 -0.71 -2.95 19.37
C ARG A 360 0.14 -4.08 19.96
N VAL A 361 0.99 -4.65 19.14
CA VAL A 361 2.01 -5.63 19.53
C VAL A 361 3.39 -5.03 19.29
N ASP A 362 4.06 -4.59 20.34
CA ASP A 362 5.48 -4.27 20.29
C ASP A 362 6.27 -5.58 20.42
N LEU A 363 6.85 -6.02 19.31
CA LEU A 363 7.53 -7.32 19.27
C LEU A 363 8.67 -7.41 20.27
N ARG A 364 9.48 -6.35 20.42
CA ARG A 364 10.62 -6.37 21.32
C ARG A 364 10.19 -6.51 22.78
N SER A 365 9.16 -5.76 23.20
CA SER A 365 8.62 -5.86 24.55
C SER A 365 8.04 -7.25 24.83
N VAL A 366 7.21 -7.77 23.90
CA VAL A 366 6.61 -9.11 24.05
C VAL A 366 7.69 -10.19 24.14
N LEU A 367 8.72 -10.14 23.31
CA LEU A 367 9.82 -11.11 23.37
C LEU A 367 10.61 -11.02 24.68
N ALA A 368 10.91 -9.80 25.13
CA ALA A 368 11.63 -9.57 26.39
C ALA A 368 10.85 -10.06 27.62
N ASP A 369 9.55 -9.80 27.69
CA ASP A 369 8.67 -10.24 28.79
C ASP A 369 8.59 -11.77 28.91
N HIS A 370 8.88 -12.48 27.81
CA HIS A 370 8.87 -13.96 27.78
C HIS A 370 10.28 -14.57 27.68
N GLU A 371 11.32 -13.78 27.93
CA GLU A 371 12.73 -14.20 27.88
C GLU A 371 13.14 -14.84 26.54
N VAL A 372 12.54 -14.40 25.44
CA VAL A 372 12.87 -14.84 24.08
C VAL A 372 13.79 -13.80 23.44
N GLU A 373 14.94 -14.25 22.94
CA GLU A 373 15.88 -13.38 22.25
C GLU A 373 15.29 -12.83 20.95
N ALA A 374 15.33 -11.51 20.75
CA ALA A 374 14.91 -10.86 19.52
C ALA A 374 16.02 -10.97 18.44
N THR A 375 15.89 -11.94 17.55
CA THR A 375 16.82 -12.15 16.44
C THR A 375 16.19 -11.68 15.12
N PRO A 376 16.98 -11.10 14.18
CA PRO A 376 16.48 -10.81 12.84
C PRO A 376 15.90 -12.06 12.16
N GLY A 377 14.80 -11.91 11.45
CA GLY A 377 14.13 -13.01 10.77
C GLY A 377 12.61 -12.92 10.83
N LEU A 378 11.93 -14.01 10.52
CA LEU A 378 10.48 -14.10 10.47
C LEU A 378 9.88 -14.38 11.84
N TYR A 379 8.84 -13.64 12.13
CA TYR A 379 7.85 -13.88 13.19
C TYR A 379 6.46 -13.90 12.54
N ALA A 380 5.50 -14.55 13.17
CA ALA A 380 4.13 -14.51 12.68
C ALA A 380 3.13 -14.36 13.83
N ILE A 381 2.18 -13.46 13.69
CA ILE A 381 1.02 -13.44 14.56
C ILE A 381 -0.04 -14.36 13.96
N LEU A 382 -0.23 -15.50 14.60
CA LEU A 382 -1.24 -16.50 14.24
C LEU A 382 -2.56 -16.11 14.89
N ILE A 383 -3.65 -16.12 14.12
CA ILE A 383 -4.97 -15.68 14.57
C ILE A 383 -5.96 -16.81 14.44
N ASP A 384 -6.60 -17.15 15.53
CA ASP A 384 -7.67 -18.13 15.64
C ASP A 384 -8.91 -17.48 16.28
N ALA A 385 -10.10 -17.98 15.99
CA ALA A 385 -11.35 -17.56 16.62
C ALA A 385 -11.88 -18.63 17.55
N GLU A 386 -12.43 -18.25 18.70
CA GLU A 386 -12.97 -19.19 19.69
C GLU A 386 -14.11 -20.06 19.13
N ASP A 387 -14.98 -19.47 18.30
CA ASP A 387 -16.09 -20.15 17.66
C ASP A 387 -15.79 -20.63 16.24
N GLY A 388 -14.54 -20.51 15.78
CA GLY A 388 -14.10 -20.89 14.44
C GLY A 388 -14.49 -19.91 13.34
N ARG A 389 -15.00 -18.71 13.66
CA ARG A 389 -15.38 -17.68 12.67
C ARG A 389 -14.37 -16.54 12.65
N ILE A 390 -13.65 -16.40 11.56
CA ILE A 390 -12.62 -15.36 11.39
C ILE A 390 -13.13 -14.30 10.43
N PRO A 391 -13.03 -13.00 10.75
CA PRO A 391 -13.41 -11.93 9.84
C PRO A 391 -12.73 -12.08 8.48
N THR A 392 -13.45 -11.80 7.41
CA THR A 392 -12.91 -11.87 6.04
C THR A 392 -11.77 -10.89 5.82
N ARG A 393 -11.66 -9.89 6.67
CA ARG A 393 -10.59 -8.91 6.63
C ARG A 393 -10.26 -8.42 8.05
N ILE A 394 -9.00 -8.53 8.40
CA ILE A 394 -8.39 -7.91 9.57
C ILE A 394 -7.27 -7.03 9.03
N SER A 395 -7.40 -5.72 9.19
CA SER A 395 -6.39 -4.77 8.72
C SER A 395 -5.40 -4.46 9.81
N PHE A 396 -4.15 -4.24 9.43
CA PHE A 396 -3.05 -3.90 10.33
C PHE A 396 -2.04 -2.99 9.64
N GLY A 397 -1.19 -2.36 10.44
CA GLY A 397 0.01 -1.66 10.00
C GLY A 397 1.25 -2.31 10.59
N LEU A 398 2.29 -2.50 9.77
CA LEU A 398 3.63 -2.80 10.24
C LEU A 398 4.37 -1.49 10.43
N ASN A 399 4.67 -1.15 11.67
CA ASN A 399 5.37 0.08 12.01
C ASN A 399 6.84 -0.23 12.29
N TYR A 400 7.73 0.28 11.43
CA TYR A 400 9.18 0.18 11.55
C TYR A 400 9.75 1.53 11.93
N ARG A 401 10.52 1.60 13.02
CA ARG A 401 11.14 2.86 13.46
C ARG A 401 12.54 2.66 14.03
N SER A 402 13.39 3.66 13.84
CA SER A 402 14.61 3.78 14.61
C SER A 402 14.30 4.42 15.97
N SER A 403 15.07 4.07 16.99
CA SER A 403 14.87 4.59 18.35
C SER A 403 14.82 6.13 18.39
N GLY A 404 13.79 6.66 19.03
CA GLY A 404 13.58 8.11 19.17
C GLY A 404 13.22 8.84 17.88
N ARG A 405 12.74 8.12 16.84
CA ARG A 405 12.29 8.73 15.58
C ARG A 405 10.90 8.23 15.22
N PRO A 406 10.13 9.04 14.46
CA PRO A 406 8.89 8.56 13.86
C PRO A 406 9.16 7.38 12.93
N GLY A 407 8.25 6.41 12.92
CA GLY A 407 8.32 5.24 12.05
C GLY A 407 7.60 5.42 10.74
N CYS A 408 7.80 4.48 9.83
CA CYS A 408 6.89 4.27 8.72
C CYS A 408 5.85 3.21 9.08
N ASN A 409 4.67 3.31 8.51
CA ASN A 409 3.62 2.32 8.61
C ASN A 409 3.38 1.68 7.25
N ILE A 410 3.49 0.35 7.17
CA ILE A 410 3.10 -0.43 6.00
C ILE A 410 1.71 -0.99 6.27
N SER A 411 0.70 -0.33 5.72
CA SER A 411 -0.69 -0.76 5.84
C SER A 411 -0.97 -2.00 5.01
N SER A 412 -1.61 -3.02 5.61
CA SER A 412 -1.94 -4.28 4.95
C SER A 412 -3.16 -4.97 5.59
N SER A 413 -3.50 -6.15 5.11
CA SER A 413 -4.46 -7.04 5.76
C SER A 413 -3.84 -8.41 5.99
N VAL A 414 -4.38 -9.12 6.99
CA VAL A 414 -3.93 -10.47 7.31
C VAL A 414 -4.00 -11.38 6.09
N LEU A 415 -3.08 -12.31 6.02
CA LEU A 415 -3.08 -13.35 5.01
C LEU A 415 -4.05 -14.44 5.42
N MET A 416 -5.03 -14.69 4.58
CA MET A 416 -6.04 -15.73 4.75
C MET A 416 -5.62 -16.98 4.00
N ALA A 417 -5.85 -18.15 4.59
CA ALA A 417 -5.61 -19.43 3.92
C ALA A 417 -6.33 -19.54 2.57
N SER A 418 -7.50 -18.90 2.44
CA SER A 418 -8.27 -18.83 1.19
C SER A 418 -7.57 -18.06 0.07
N SER A 419 -6.66 -17.15 0.40
CA SER A 419 -5.89 -16.40 -0.61
C SER A 419 -4.69 -17.19 -1.15
N HIS A 420 -4.23 -18.20 -0.43
CA HIS A 420 -3.20 -19.12 -0.90
C HIS A 420 -3.79 -20.13 -1.91
N GLY A 421 -3.12 -20.30 -3.03
CA GLY A 421 -3.59 -21.21 -4.11
C GLY A 421 -4.39 -20.50 -5.22
N VAL A 422 -4.75 -19.24 -5.05
CA VAL A 422 -5.21 -18.38 -6.17
C VAL A 422 -4.05 -18.06 -7.12
N ARG A 423 -2.84 -18.05 -6.59
CA ARG A 423 -1.59 -17.85 -7.33
C ARG A 423 -0.89 -19.19 -7.50
N SER A 424 -0.45 -19.51 -8.70
CA SER A 424 0.39 -20.68 -8.98
C SER A 424 1.89 -20.38 -8.80
N ARG A 425 2.26 -19.10 -8.68
CA ARG A 425 3.64 -18.62 -8.55
C ARG A 425 3.66 -17.23 -7.93
N SER A 426 4.79 -16.83 -7.35
CA SER A 426 5.04 -15.46 -6.91
C SER A 426 5.77 -14.67 -7.99
N TRP A 427 5.29 -13.48 -8.26
CA TRP A 427 5.96 -12.44 -9.04
C TRP A 427 5.70 -11.12 -8.32
N LEU A 428 6.59 -10.78 -7.40
CA LEU A 428 6.47 -9.65 -6.49
C LEU A 428 7.48 -8.59 -6.90
N TRP A 429 7.11 -7.31 -6.86
CA TRP A 429 8.05 -6.23 -7.21
C TRP A 429 7.85 -5.00 -6.35
N GLY A 430 8.93 -4.29 -6.14
CA GLY A 430 8.97 -3.07 -5.34
C GLY A 430 10.09 -2.15 -5.76
N ALA A 431 10.24 -1.05 -5.06
CA ALA A 431 11.17 0.00 -5.39
C ALA A 431 12.16 0.27 -4.27
N VAL A 432 13.39 0.60 -4.65
CA VAL A 432 14.55 0.87 -3.80
C VAL A 432 15.06 2.27 -4.11
N PRO A 433 14.75 3.28 -3.30
CA PRO A 433 15.30 4.63 -3.48
C PRO A 433 16.77 4.67 -3.02
N CYS A 434 17.68 4.85 -3.96
CA CYS A 434 19.11 4.91 -3.68
C CYS A 434 19.50 6.34 -3.29
N ARG A 435 19.90 6.54 -2.04
CA ARG A 435 20.35 7.84 -1.52
C ARG A 435 21.68 7.68 -0.78
N PRO A 436 22.56 8.69 -0.82
CA PRO A 436 23.85 8.62 -0.13
C PRO A 436 23.71 8.33 1.37
N GLY A 437 24.41 7.29 1.84
CA GLY A 437 24.40 6.88 3.25
C GLY A 437 23.10 6.24 3.73
N SER A 438 22.14 5.97 2.86
CA SER A 438 20.94 5.19 3.18
C SER A 438 21.20 3.69 3.07
N GLN A 439 20.28 2.92 3.63
CA GLN A 439 20.22 1.47 3.50
C GLN A 439 18.79 1.07 3.10
N ASN A 440 18.68 0.14 2.17
CA ASN A 440 17.40 -0.42 1.76
C ASN A 440 17.37 -1.92 2.08
N VAL A 441 16.30 -2.35 2.75
CA VAL A 441 16.09 -3.75 3.12
C VAL A 441 14.88 -4.28 2.37
N ILE A 442 15.11 -5.27 1.52
CA ILE A 442 14.07 -6.05 0.88
C ILE A 442 13.81 -7.26 1.77
N MET A 443 12.63 -7.32 2.35
CA MET A 443 12.20 -8.41 3.21
C MET A 443 11.42 -9.43 2.39
N VAL A 444 11.90 -10.66 2.32
CA VAL A 444 11.18 -11.76 1.66
C VAL A 444 10.90 -12.83 2.69
N SER A 445 9.62 -13.10 2.93
CA SER A 445 9.15 -14.11 3.87
C SER A 445 8.55 -15.28 3.14
N HIS A 446 8.92 -16.49 3.55
CA HIS A 446 8.26 -17.73 3.13
C HIS A 446 7.42 -18.24 4.29
N MET A 447 6.10 -18.03 4.18
CA MET A 447 5.15 -18.46 5.20
C MET A 447 4.05 -19.32 4.56
N PRO A 448 4.23 -20.66 4.51
CA PRO A 448 3.20 -21.59 4.06
C PRO A 448 1.96 -21.52 4.95
N LYS A 449 0.80 -21.81 4.38
CA LYS A 449 -0.44 -21.92 5.18
C LYS A 449 -0.51 -23.23 5.97
N GLU A 450 0.13 -24.28 5.49
CA GLU A 450 0.20 -25.60 6.13
C GLU A 450 1.12 -25.52 7.36
N LYS A 451 0.64 -26.03 8.50
CA LYS A 451 1.35 -25.93 9.80
C LYS A 451 2.67 -26.71 9.82
N ASP A 452 2.71 -27.84 9.13
CA ASP A 452 3.86 -28.76 9.12
C ASP A 452 4.64 -28.69 7.79
N ALA A 453 4.49 -27.60 7.04
CA ALA A 453 5.24 -27.43 5.81
C ALA A 453 6.74 -27.34 6.08
N THR A 454 7.53 -28.14 5.36
CA THR A 454 9.00 -28.17 5.46
C THR A 454 9.70 -27.86 4.15
N GLU A 455 8.93 -27.68 3.06
CA GLU A 455 9.50 -27.41 1.74
C GLU A 455 10.08 -26.00 1.69
N SER A 456 11.29 -25.87 1.14
CA SER A 456 11.89 -24.58 0.85
C SER A 456 11.30 -23.98 -0.43
N ALA A 457 11.24 -22.65 -0.48
CA ALA A 457 10.93 -21.92 -1.69
C ALA A 457 12.21 -21.35 -2.30
N SER A 458 12.53 -21.78 -3.53
CA SER A 458 13.57 -21.15 -4.32
C SER A 458 13.00 -19.94 -5.04
N PHE A 459 13.75 -18.84 -5.05
CA PHE A 459 13.36 -17.64 -5.79
C PHE A 459 14.57 -16.89 -6.36
N SER A 460 14.36 -16.17 -7.45
CA SER A 460 15.30 -15.18 -7.95
C SER A 460 14.88 -13.78 -7.51
N LEU A 461 15.85 -12.94 -7.15
CA LEU A 461 15.68 -11.51 -6.96
C LEU A 461 16.51 -10.81 -8.03
N THR A 462 15.85 -10.04 -8.88
CA THR A 462 16.46 -9.29 -9.98
C THR A 462 16.26 -7.80 -9.78
N MET A 463 17.33 -7.01 -9.92
CA MET A 463 17.32 -5.55 -9.80
C MET A 463 17.32 -4.92 -11.19
N TYR A 464 16.51 -3.86 -11.37
CA TYR A 464 16.35 -3.15 -12.65
C TYR A 464 16.49 -1.65 -12.48
N ASN A 465 17.14 -1.01 -13.46
CA ASN A 465 17.03 0.43 -13.68
C ASN A 465 16.25 0.73 -14.98
N GLU A 466 16.28 1.95 -15.45
CA GLU A 466 15.59 2.35 -16.68
C GLU A 466 16.10 1.63 -17.95
N ASN A 467 17.36 1.19 -17.94
CA ASN A 467 18.02 0.57 -19.08
C ASN A 467 17.89 -0.97 -19.10
N GLY A 468 17.46 -1.58 -17.97
CA GLY A 468 17.27 -3.02 -17.88
C GLY A 468 17.77 -3.63 -16.59
N GLU A 469 18.07 -4.93 -16.67
CA GLU A 469 18.59 -5.70 -15.55
C GLU A 469 20.00 -5.23 -15.16
N ILE A 470 20.18 -4.98 -13.86
CA ILE A 470 21.48 -4.67 -13.26
C ILE A 470 22.15 -5.96 -12.78
N CYS A 471 21.41 -6.75 -12.00
CA CYS A 471 21.87 -8.02 -11.46
C CYS A 471 20.70 -8.92 -11.11
N SER A 472 21.00 -10.22 -10.99
CA SER A 472 20.05 -11.23 -10.51
C SER A 472 20.77 -12.21 -9.59
N ARG A 473 20.09 -12.62 -8.51
CA ARG A 473 20.60 -13.59 -7.53
C ARG A 473 19.52 -14.56 -7.13
N ASN A 474 19.90 -15.84 -7.01
CA ASN A 474 19.01 -16.89 -6.53
C ASN A 474 19.16 -17.06 -5.02
N TYR A 475 18.02 -17.30 -4.37
CA TYR A 475 17.90 -17.54 -2.94
C TYR A 475 17.06 -18.78 -2.69
N GLU A 476 17.24 -19.34 -1.53
CA GLU A 476 16.40 -20.39 -0.98
C GLU A 476 15.89 -19.95 0.39
N ALA A 477 14.59 -20.03 0.60
CA ALA A 477 13.93 -19.72 1.86
C ALA A 477 13.26 -21.00 2.40
N PRO A 478 13.77 -21.59 3.47
CA PRO A 478 13.06 -22.65 4.18
C PRO A 478 11.65 -22.21 4.59
N ALA A 479 10.74 -23.14 4.82
CA ALA A 479 9.40 -22.81 5.34
C ALA A 479 9.52 -22.05 6.67
N CYS A 480 8.66 -21.08 6.88
CA CYS A 480 8.64 -20.23 8.08
C CYS A 480 9.93 -19.43 8.30
N THR A 481 10.60 -19.00 7.23
CA THR A 481 11.78 -18.12 7.33
C THR A 481 11.58 -16.78 6.65
N GLY A 482 12.36 -15.78 7.08
CA GLY A 482 12.39 -14.45 6.50
C GLY A 482 13.83 -14.01 6.20
N LEU A 483 14.05 -13.54 5.01
CA LEU A 483 15.31 -13.00 4.54
C LEU A 483 15.24 -11.47 4.52
N ASN A 484 16.21 -10.81 5.14
CA ASN A 484 16.41 -9.36 5.07
C ASN A 484 17.58 -9.11 4.11
N ILE A 485 17.29 -8.76 2.87
CA ILE A 485 18.26 -8.60 1.80
C ILE A 485 18.61 -7.11 1.68
N ILE A 486 19.88 -6.79 1.86
CA ILE A 486 20.41 -5.43 1.73
C ILE A 486 20.68 -5.16 0.25
N SER A 487 19.94 -4.22 -0.35
CA SER A 487 20.05 -3.94 -1.78
C SER A 487 21.41 -3.37 -2.19
N GLU A 488 22.03 -2.57 -1.32
CA GLU A 488 23.34 -1.96 -1.56
C GLU A 488 24.44 -3.02 -1.68
N GLU A 489 24.34 -4.12 -0.93
CA GLU A 489 25.28 -5.25 -1.04
C GLU A 489 25.15 -5.93 -2.40
N LEU A 490 23.93 -6.20 -2.86
CA LEU A 490 23.69 -6.79 -4.19
C LEU A 490 24.22 -5.92 -5.33
N LEU A 491 23.94 -4.61 -5.25
CA LEU A 491 24.41 -3.66 -6.26
C LEU A 491 25.94 -3.55 -6.26
N SER A 492 26.56 -3.52 -5.08
CA SER A 492 28.02 -3.47 -4.92
C SER A 492 28.69 -4.73 -5.46
N GLU A 493 28.16 -5.92 -5.15
CA GLU A 493 28.67 -7.21 -5.68
C GLU A 493 28.56 -7.28 -7.22
N ALA A 494 27.53 -6.64 -7.78
CA ALA A 494 27.37 -6.51 -9.24
C ALA A 494 28.28 -5.42 -9.87
N GLY A 495 29.04 -4.69 -9.06
CA GLY A 495 29.86 -3.57 -9.53
C GLY A 495 29.05 -2.35 -9.96
N TYR A 496 27.78 -2.26 -9.54
CA TYR A 496 26.91 -1.14 -9.86
C TYR A 496 26.96 -0.07 -8.77
N THR A 497 27.17 1.15 -9.18
CA THR A 497 27.15 2.32 -8.27
C THR A 497 25.97 3.22 -8.63
N PRO A 498 24.92 3.30 -7.80
CA PRO A 498 23.80 4.22 -8.04
C PRO A 498 24.25 5.69 -8.08
N THR A 499 23.55 6.49 -8.86
CA THR A 499 23.80 7.95 -8.96
C THR A 499 23.51 8.72 -7.67
N GLY A 500 22.85 8.08 -6.69
CA GLY A 500 22.45 8.69 -5.43
C GLY A 500 21.11 9.46 -5.50
N ALA A 501 20.47 9.45 -6.68
CA ALA A 501 19.12 9.99 -6.88
C ALA A 501 18.19 8.97 -7.56
N GLU A 502 18.69 7.79 -7.87
CA GLU A 502 17.95 6.73 -8.57
C GLU A 502 16.89 6.07 -7.69
N ILE A 503 15.84 5.62 -8.35
CA ILE A 503 14.91 4.61 -7.83
C ILE A 503 15.10 3.36 -8.68
N ILE A 504 15.68 2.33 -8.06
CA ILE A 504 15.89 1.01 -8.66
C ILE A 504 14.69 0.14 -8.32
N TRP A 505 14.29 -0.72 -9.24
CA TRP A 505 13.21 -1.67 -9.02
C TRP A 505 13.75 -3.06 -8.80
N TYR A 506 13.11 -3.84 -7.94
CA TYR A 506 13.38 -5.25 -7.79
C TYR A 506 12.18 -6.11 -8.13
N VAL A 507 12.45 -7.33 -8.56
CA VAL A 507 11.45 -8.36 -8.83
C VAL A 507 11.88 -9.64 -8.14
N VAL A 508 10.98 -10.22 -7.36
CA VAL A 508 11.11 -11.55 -6.75
C VAL A 508 10.25 -12.52 -7.56
N GLN A 509 10.86 -13.55 -8.11
CA GLN A 509 10.17 -14.59 -8.90
C GLN A 509 10.36 -15.97 -8.27
N SER A 510 9.28 -16.71 -8.12
CA SER A 510 9.28 -18.07 -7.58
C SER A 510 8.09 -18.87 -8.10
N ASP A 511 8.27 -20.18 -8.19
CA ASP A 511 7.18 -21.12 -8.42
C ASP A 511 6.33 -21.38 -7.15
N SER A 512 6.82 -20.93 -5.98
CA SER A 512 6.05 -20.94 -4.75
C SER A 512 5.08 -19.75 -4.68
N SER A 513 3.85 -19.98 -4.28
CA SER A 513 2.84 -18.91 -4.03
C SER A 513 2.87 -18.35 -2.60
N SER A 514 3.72 -18.90 -1.73
CA SER A 514 3.77 -18.58 -0.29
C SER A 514 4.80 -17.50 0.07
N LEU A 515 5.40 -16.84 -0.94
CA LEU A 515 6.30 -15.72 -0.71
C LEU A 515 5.54 -14.41 -0.53
N ILE A 516 6.03 -13.60 0.39
CA ILE A 516 5.56 -12.25 0.69
C ILE A 516 6.78 -11.34 0.69
N SER A 517 6.64 -10.14 0.14
CA SER A 517 7.74 -9.18 0.16
C SER A 517 7.27 -7.80 0.60
N ASN A 518 8.08 -7.17 1.44
CA ASN A 518 7.99 -5.78 1.84
C ASN A 518 9.35 -5.12 1.66
N GLN A 519 9.39 -3.79 1.62
CA GLN A 519 10.65 -3.05 1.56
C GLN A 519 10.65 -1.86 2.50
N VAL A 520 11.81 -1.57 3.09
CA VAL A 520 12.03 -0.36 3.87
C VAL A 520 13.31 0.34 3.41
N HIS A 521 13.25 1.65 3.42
CA HIS A 521 14.35 2.57 3.21
C HIS A 521 14.72 3.21 4.52
N ILE A 522 15.96 3.07 4.95
CA ILE A 522 16.51 3.67 6.16
C ILE A 522 17.43 4.80 5.71
N SER A 523 17.05 6.03 5.94
CA SER A 523 17.88 7.18 5.54
C SER A 523 19.15 7.30 6.36
N ALA A 524 20.14 8.04 5.88
CA ALA A 524 21.35 8.38 6.61
C ALA A 524 21.10 9.04 7.99
N HIS A 525 19.91 9.60 8.18
CA HIS A 525 19.45 10.22 9.41
C HIS A 525 18.64 9.27 10.31
N GLY A 526 18.44 8.02 9.89
CA GLY A 526 17.68 7.00 10.62
C GLY A 526 16.16 7.14 10.50
N TYR A 527 15.64 7.95 9.60
CA TYR A 527 14.21 7.94 9.28
C TYR A 527 13.89 6.80 8.31
N ILE A 528 12.73 6.21 8.48
CA ILE A 528 12.34 5.02 7.72
C ILE A 528 11.13 5.36 6.85
N GLY A 529 11.19 4.99 5.58
CA GLY A 529 10.06 4.89 4.66
C GLY A 529 9.92 3.46 4.17
N GLY A 530 8.74 3.03 3.80
CA GLY A 530 8.57 1.66 3.32
C GLY A 530 7.14 1.37 2.88
N ASP A 531 6.99 0.27 2.15
CA ASP A 531 5.70 -0.25 1.72
C ASP A 531 5.80 -1.76 1.43
N HIS A 532 4.67 -2.39 1.19
CA HIS A 532 4.64 -3.76 0.69
C HIS A 532 4.85 -3.81 -0.83
N SER A 533 5.31 -4.94 -1.34
CA SER A 533 5.44 -5.21 -2.77
C SER A 533 4.06 -5.42 -3.42
N PHE A 534 4.01 -5.23 -4.75
CA PHE A 534 2.86 -5.57 -5.58
C PHE A 534 2.72 -7.07 -5.82
#